data_9120d328d581acf82b1ac17e270762cb
#
_entry.id   9120d328d581acf82b1ac17e270762cb
#
_cell.length_a   1.000
_cell.length_b   1.000
_cell.length_c   1.000
_cell.angle_alpha   90.00
_cell.angle_beta   90.00
_cell.angle_gamma   90.00
#
_symmetry.space_group_name_H-M   'P 1'
#
loop_
_entity.id
_entity.type
_entity.pdbx_description
1 polymer ?
#
loop_
_entity_poly.entity_id
_entity_poly.type
_entity_poly.pdbx_seq_one_letter_code
_entity_poly.pdbx_strand_id
1 'polypeptide(L)'
;RLDFNTGWHFSCPDGRDFDVTLPHDAMLNTPRNTEPGFTWFLLAGWRGNDYTYTKTLHITSELINKHLVLEFEGVYCMTTVTVNDRPAAEKAYGYTPFTVELDGLLREGDNTIEVTAHVPQDGHNRWYTGGGIYRPVHLLVGEDAYMERYGVRVTTLSVAPACVRVEVMTHGGDCAEVRIAEKNGKEVVCAKAAVADGRAVVELEIPDAKLWNAEHPNLYLAEVTLYSGGKAVDTVTESFGLRVIEIDPARGLLINGEPTFLRGGCIHNDMGVIGVINNDATELHRARNIKKAGFNAIRSAHHPMSRSL
;
A
#
# COMPACT_ATOMS: atom_id res chain seq x y z
N ARG A 1 -6.76 -8.72 7.78
CA ARG A 1 -6.29 -7.33 7.77
C ARG A 1 -7.33 -6.45 8.44
N LEU A 2 -6.96 -5.83 9.54
CA LEU A 2 -7.82 -4.98 10.37
C LEU A 2 -7.39 -3.52 10.23
N ASP A 3 -8.36 -2.60 10.29
CA ASP A 3 -8.09 -1.16 10.38
C ASP A 3 -7.42 -0.86 11.73
N PHE A 4 -6.29 -0.12 11.69
CA PHE A 4 -5.54 0.23 12.87
C PHE A 4 -5.34 1.75 13.01
N ASN A 5 -6.18 2.55 12.35
CA ASN A 5 -6.01 3.98 12.18
C ASN A 5 -6.56 4.84 13.33
N THR A 6 -7.48 4.34 14.16
CA THR A 6 -8.08 5.11 15.26
C THR A 6 -7.31 4.94 16.57
N GLY A 7 -7.48 5.88 17.51
CA GLY A 7 -6.93 5.76 18.87
C GLY A 7 -5.40 5.89 18.96
N TRP A 8 -4.81 6.73 18.12
CA TRP A 8 -3.42 7.13 18.25
C TRP A 8 -3.31 8.45 19.01
N HIS A 9 -2.29 8.58 19.82
CA HIS A 9 -1.91 9.81 20.49
C HIS A 9 -0.68 10.38 19.81
N PHE A 10 -0.74 11.64 19.40
CA PHE A 10 0.33 12.37 18.72
C PHE A 10 0.99 13.34 19.67
N SER A 11 2.33 13.36 19.66
CA SER A 11 3.14 14.37 20.38
C SER A 11 4.29 14.88 19.52
N CYS A 12 4.71 16.13 19.79
CA CYS A 12 5.77 16.78 19.05
C CYS A 12 6.55 17.73 20.00
N PRO A 13 7.89 17.87 19.86
CA PRO A 13 8.70 18.77 20.69
C PRO A 13 8.29 20.24 20.63
N ASP A 14 7.48 20.65 19.66
CA ASP A 14 6.92 22.00 19.57
C ASP A 14 5.74 22.27 20.51
N GLY A 15 5.35 21.30 21.34
CA GLY A 15 4.30 21.39 22.33
C GLY A 15 2.93 20.93 21.86
N ARG A 16 2.80 20.41 20.65
CA ARG A 16 1.55 19.77 20.19
C ARG A 16 1.41 18.39 20.79
N ASP A 17 0.26 18.12 21.39
CA ASP A 17 -0.03 16.90 22.13
C ASP A 17 -1.55 16.67 22.12
N PHE A 18 -2.02 15.68 21.34
CA PHE A 18 -3.45 15.42 21.13
C PHE A 18 -3.72 14.06 20.45
N ASP A 19 -4.95 13.57 20.57
CA ASP A 19 -5.39 12.36 19.93
C ASP A 19 -5.65 12.56 18.42
N VAL A 20 -5.27 11.58 17.60
CA VAL A 20 -5.43 11.61 16.16
C VAL A 20 -6.03 10.32 15.61
N THR A 21 -6.66 10.46 14.46
CA THR A 21 -7.00 9.35 13.57
C THR A 21 -6.11 9.43 12.34
N LEU A 22 -5.46 8.32 11.99
CA LEU A 22 -4.63 8.20 10.80
C LEU A 22 -5.48 8.07 9.52
N PRO A 23 -4.97 8.49 8.37
CA PRO A 23 -3.69 9.17 8.12
C PRO A 23 -3.62 10.58 8.70
N HIS A 24 -2.44 11.01 9.14
CA HIS A 24 -2.21 12.33 9.72
C HIS A 24 -0.96 12.99 9.12
N ASP A 25 -1.08 14.23 8.66
CA ASP A 25 0.05 15.05 8.22
C ASP A 25 0.45 16.00 9.35
N ALA A 26 1.52 15.63 10.04
CA ALA A 26 2.00 16.35 11.21
C ALA A 26 2.54 17.77 10.89
N MET A 27 2.89 18.05 9.63
CA MET A 27 3.38 19.36 9.22
C MET A 27 2.26 20.35 8.88
N LEU A 28 1.08 19.89 8.56
CA LEU A 28 0.01 20.72 7.99
C LEU A 28 -0.38 21.90 8.87
N ASN A 29 -0.39 21.71 10.18
CA ASN A 29 -0.79 22.72 11.17
C ASN A 29 0.40 23.41 11.86
N THR A 30 1.61 23.31 11.31
CA THR A 30 2.76 24.06 11.85
C THR A 30 2.79 25.48 11.29
N PRO A 31 3.26 26.45 12.07
CA PRO A 31 3.51 27.80 11.55
C PRO A 31 4.52 27.76 10.41
N ARG A 32 4.24 28.51 9.36
CA ARG A 32 5.17 28.67 8.24
C ARG A 32 6.38 29.52 8.65
N ASN A 33 7.58 29.08 8.29
CA ASN A 33 8.77 29.89 8.45
C ASN A 33 8.87 30.90 7.29
N THR A 34 8.93 32.18 7.59
CA THR A 34 9.02 33.27 6.62
C THR A 34 10.42 33.89 6.52
N GLU A 35 11.45 33.29 7.14
CA GLU A 35 12.81 33.83 7.11
C GLU A 35 13.38 33.86 5.69
N PRO A 36 14.06 34.94 5.29
CA PRO A 36 14.74 35.03 4.01
C PRO A 36 15.84 33.97 3.87
N GLY A 37 15.86 33.27 2.74
CA GLY A 37 16.83 32.19 2.48
C GLY A 37 16.31 30.80 2.78
N PHE A 38 15.20 30.66 3.46
CA PHE A 38 14.48 29.39 3.58
C PHE A 38 13.67 29.19 2.30
N THR A 39 14.39 28.80 1.28
CA THR A 39 13.83 28.84 -0.04
C THR A 39 13.16 27.59 -0.43
N TRP A 40 12.42 27.82 -1.15
CA TRP A 40 11.92 27.31 -2.42
C TRP A 40 10.45 27.12 -2.37
N PHE A 41 9.93 27.71 -3.29
CA PHE A 41 8.61 28.21 -3.52
C PHE A 41 7.46 27.25 -3.25
N LEU A 42 7.73 25.97 -3.06
CA LEU A 42 6.70 24.97 -2.77
C LEU A 42 6.64 24.56 -1.29
N LEU A 43 7.67 24.87 -0.52
CA LEU A 43 7.79 24.45 0.87
C LEU A 43 7.89 25.64 1.82
N ALA A 44 7.58 26.83 1.33
CA ALA A 44 7.75 28.05 2.07
C ALA A 44 7.32 27.89 3.53
N GLY A 45 8.29 27.53 4.36
CA GLY A 45 8.22 27.72 5.75
C GLY A 45 7.78 26.53 6.62
N TRP A 46 7.64 25.33 6.14
CA TRP A 46 7.48 24.19 7.05
C TRP A 46 8.83 23.58 7.40
N ARG A 47 9.11 23.48 8.70
CA ARG A 47 10.25 22.76 9.24
C ARG A 47 9.79 21.39 9.70
N GLY A 48 10.60 20.36 9.42
CA GLY A 48 10.42 19.04 10.00
C GLY A 48 10.65 19.04 11.50
N ASN A 49 10.26 17.97 12.14
CA ASN A 49 10.43 17.71 13.57
C ASN A 49 10.41 16.20 13.82
N ASP A 50 10.62 15.81 15.06
CA ASP A 50 10.32 14.46 15.51
C ASP A 50 8.83 14.36 15.83
N TYR A 51 8.11 13.56 15.05
CA TYR A 51 6.68 13.34 15.20
C TYR A 51 6.45 11.98 15.80
N THR A 52 6.02 11.95 17.06
CA THR A 52 5.81 10.70 17.80
C THR A 52 4.33 10.36 17.89
N TYR A 53 4.02 9.11 17.65
CA TYR A 53 2.69 8.52 17.74
C TYR A 53 2.73 7.33 18.67
N THR A 54 1.84 7.31 19.66
CA THR A 54 1.71 6.18 20.57
C THR A 54 0.31 5.57 20.49
N LYS A 55 0.23 4.26 20.67
CA LYS A 55 -1.04 3.55 20.72
C LYS A 55 -0.94 2.34 21.63
N THR A 56 -1.98 2.11 22.42
CA THR A 56 -2.14 0.87 23.18
C THR A 56 -2.81 -0.19 22.34
N LEU A 57 -2.20 -1.37 22.26
CA LEU A 57 -2.75 -2.57 21.66
C LEU A 57 -3.04 -3.61 22.76
N HIS A 58 -4.32 -3.92 22.94
CA HIS A 58 -4.72 -4.97 23.88
C HIS A 58 -4.66 -6.33 23.21
N ILE A 59 -3.86 -7.26 23.78
CA ILE A 59 -3.67 -8.63 23.29
C ILE A 59 -4.38 -9.62 24.19
N THR A 60 -5.30 -10.37 23.62
CA THR A 60 -6.00 -11.46 24.30
C THR A 60 -5.17 -12.75 24.26
N SER A 61 -5.51 -13.73 25.13
CA SER A 61 -4.89 -15.06 25.12
C SER A 61 -5.08 -15.82 23.79
N GLU A 62 -6.06 -15.45 22.98
CA GLU A 62 -6.24 -15.97 21.63
C GLU A 62 -5.30 -15.33 20.62
N LEU A 63 -5.17 -13.99 20.67
CA LEU A 63 -4.34 -13.22 19.72
C LEU A 63 -2.85 -13.44 19.93
N ILE A 64 -2.39 -13.70 21.18
CA ILE A 64 -0.96 -13.90 21.45
C ILE A 64 -0.36 -15.11 20.71
N ASN A 65 -1.19 -16.06 20.31
CA ASN A 65 -0.79 -17.25 19.58
C ASN A 65 -0.96 -17.13 18.05
N LYS A 66 -1.28 -15.92 17.56
CA LYS A 66 -1.40 -15.64 16.12
C LYS A 66 -0.15 -14.96 15.60
N HIS A 67 0.11 -15.09 14.32
CA HIS A 67 1.11 -14.27 13.64
C HIS A 67 0.56 -12.85 13.47
N LEU A 68 1.20 -11.88 14.12
CA LEU A 68 0.74 -10.49 14.18
C LEU A 68 1.77 -9.55 13.55
N VAL A 69 1.33 -8.78 12.56
CA VAL A 69 2.18 -7.85 11.83
C VAL A 69 1.51 -6.49 11.73
N LEU A 70 2.23 -5.40 12.02
CA LEU A 70 1.78 -4.06 11.67
C LEU A 70 2.26 -3.72 10.26
N GLU A 71 1.34 -3.31 9.41
CA GLU A 71 1.62 -2.76 8.09
C GLU A 71 1.42 -1.25 8.09
N PHE A 72 2.51 -0.51 7.82
CA PHE A 72 2.47 0.92 7.56
C PHE A 72 2.54 1.15 6.04
N GLU A 73 1.53 1.75 5.46
CA GLU A 73 1.54 2.07 4.01
C GLU A 73 2.46 3.25 3.67
N GLY A 74 2.80 4.09 4.65
CA GLY A 74 3.79 5.16 4.51
C GLY A 74 3.90 6.03 5.75
N VAL A 75 5.15 6.25 6.18
CA VAL A 75 5.53 7.17 7.26
C VAL A 75 6.69 8.03 6.77
N TYR A 76 6.55 9.34 6.78
CA TYR A 76 7.61 10.24 6.34
C TYR A 76 8.24 10.94 7.54
N CYS A 77 9.52 10.77 7.73
CA CYS A 77 10.52 9.80 7.24
C CYS A 77 11.47 9.38 8.35
N MET A 78 12.52 8.58 8.03
CA MET A 78 13.50 8.06 9.00
C MET A 78 12.81 7.52 10.26
N THR A 79 11.89 6.61 10.05
CA THR A 79 10.96 6.11 11.06
C THR A 79 11.62 5.09 11.97
N THR A 80 11.41 5.24 13.27
CA THR A 80 11.70 4.21 14.26
C THR A 80 10.39 3.71 14.87
N VAL A 81 10.30 2.41 15.12
CA VAL A 81 9.17 1.78 15.80
C VAL A 81 9.66 1.00 17.00
N THR A 82 9.02 1.21 18.15
CA THR A 82 9.22 0.40 19.35
C THR A 82 7.93 -0.26 19.79
N VAL A 83 8.04 -1.41 20.44
CA VAL A 83 6.94 -2.13 21.07
C VAL A 83 7.36 -2.46 22.49
N ASN A 84 6.62 -1.96 23.50
CA ASN A 84 6.97 -2.10 24.91
C ASN A 84 8.43 -1.66 25.18
N ASP A 85 8.83 -0.50 24.68
CA ASP A 85 10.17 0.09 24.78
C ASP A 85 11.30 -0.74 24.09
N ARG A 86 10.95 -1.80 23.37
CA ARG A 86 11.91 -2.62 22.61
C ARG A 86 11.93 -2.19 21.16
N PRO A 87 13.11 -1.94 20.56
CA PRO A 87 13.22 -1.66 19.13
C PRO A 87 12.59 -2.77 18.29
N ALA A 88 11.72 -2.41 17.36
CA ALA A 88 10.98 -3.32 16.49
C ALA A 88 11.31 -3.13 15.01
N ALA A 89 11.44 -1.89 14.54
CA ALA A 89 11.82 -1.62 13.16
C ALA A 89 12.42 -0.21 12.99
N GLU A 90 13.23 -0.07 11.92
CA GLU A 90 13.71 1.21 11.41
C GLU A 90 13.46 1.29 9.90
N LYS A 91 13.02 2.44 9.40
CA LYS A 91 12.73 2.66 7.99
C LYS A 91 13.15 4.06 7.56
N ALA A 92 14.24 4.17 6.78
CA ALA A 92 14.76 5.46 6.35
C ALA A 92 13.88 6.13 5.28
N TYR A 93 13.45 5.37 4.25
CA TYR A 93 12.71 5.89 3.10
C TYR A 93 11.21 5.97 3.37
N GLY A 94 10.64 7.18 3.28
CA GLY A 94 9.27 7.47 3.73
C GLY A 94 8.14 7.17 2.73
N TYR A 95 8.44 6.79 1.48
CA TYR A 95 7.39 6.64 0.44
C TYR A 95 7.02 5.20 0.11
N THR A 96 7.67 4.22 0.72
CA THR A 96 7.32 2.80 0.55
C THR A 96 6.68 2.24 1.80
N PRO A 97 5.75 1.29 1.66
CA PRO A 97 5.23 0.56 2.80
C PRO A 97 6.33 -0.29 3.47
N PHE A 98 6.11 -0.61 4.73
CA PHE A 98 6.93 -1.55 5.50
C PHE A 98 6.08 -2.26 6.53
N THR A 99 6.58 -3.38 7.04
CA THR A 99 5.95 -4.18 8.08
C THR A 99 6.81 -4.25 9.33
N VAL A 100 6.17 -4.46 10.45
CA VAL A 100 6.79 -4.70 11.75
C VAL A 100 6.21 -5.99 12.30
N GLU A 101 7.07 -7.00 12.41
CA GLU A 101 6.73 -8.27 13.04
C GLU A 101 6.56 -8.05 14.55
N LEU A 102 5.42 -8.48 15.09
CA LEU A 102 5.12 -8.30 16.52
C LEU A 102 5.39 -9.55 17.35
N ASP A 103 5.66 -10.67 16.71
CA ASP A 103 5.91 -11.95 17.36
C ASP A 103 7.09 -11.87 18.32
N GLY A 104 6.89 -12.32 19.56
CA GLY A 104 7.89 -12.24 20.62
C GLY A 104 8.12 -10.85 21.22
N LEU A 105 7.46 -9.80 20.74
CA LEU A 105 7.47 -8.45 21.31
C LEU A 105 6.26 -8.17 22.22
N LEU A 106 5.16 -8.89 21.97
CA LEU A 106 3.89 -8.71 22.65
C LEU A 106 3.80 -9.59 23.93
N ARG A 107 2.91 -9.16 24.82
CA ARG A 107 2.45 -9.91 26.00
C ARG A 107 0.93 -9.85 26.07
N GLU A 108 0.30 -10.76 26.80
CA GLU A 108 -1.13 -10.64 27.12
C GLU A 108 -1.41 -9.34 27.87
N GLY A 109 -2.56 -8.73 27.60
CA GLY A 109 -2.96 -7.44 28.11
C GLY A 109 -2.47 -6.27 27.24
N ASP A 110 -2.19 -5.15 27.87
CA ASP A 110 -1.86 -3.91 27.18
C ASP A 110 -0.39 -3.85 26.77
N ASN A 111 -0.18 -3.50 25.51
CA ASN A 111 1.10 -3.29 24.87
C ASN A 111 1.16 -1.89 24.27
N THR A 112 2.28 -1.21 24.43
CA THR A 112 2.50 0.12 23.86
C THR A 112 3.25 0.00 22.56
N ILE A 113 2.72 0.60 21.51
CA ILE A 113 3.38 0.80 20.21
C ILE A 113 3.73 2.27 20.11
N GLU A 114 4.99 2.57 19.84
CA GLU A 114 5.46 3.93 19.57
C GLU A 114 6.11 3.99 18.20
N VAL A 115 5.77 5.04 17.44
CA VAL A 115 6.29 5.31 16.09
C VAL A 115 6.78 6.74 16.06
N THR A 116 8.07 6.95 15.82
CA THR A 116 8.63 8.30 15.65
C THR A 116 9.12 8.48 14.22
N ALA A 117 8.61 9.51 13.56
CA ALA A 117 9.07 9.98 12.26
C ALA A 117 10.03 11.17 12.44
N HIS A 118 11.30 10.96 12.12
CA HIS A 118 12.36 11.98 12.25
C HIS A 118 12.47 12.79 10.95
N VAL A 119 11.67 13.83 10.83
CA VAL A 119 11.66 14.68 9.63
C VAL A 119 12.72 15.76 9.75
N PRO A 120 13.69 15.83 8.82
CA PRO A 120 14.75 16.85 8.88
C PRO A 120 14.20 18.27 8.85
N GLN A 121 14.75 19.15 9.69
CA GLN A 121 14.35 20.55 9.71
C GLN A 121 14.79 21.34 8.48
N ASP A 122 15.88 20.92 7.85
CA ASP A 122 16.51 21.59 6.71
C ASP A 122 16.29 20.84 5.38
N GLY A 123 15.14 20.17 5.25
CA GLY A 123 14.83 19.37 4.06
C GLY A 123 14.74 20.20 2.78
N HIS A 124 15.63 19.95 1.81
CA HIS A 124 15.65 20.59 0.48
C HIS A 124 14.82 19.76 -0.53
N ASN A 125 13.53 19.63 -0.32
CA ASN A 125 12.66 18.95 -1.25
C ASN A 125 12.03 19.89 -2.27
N ARG A 126 11.76 19.39 -3.48
CA ARG A 126 11.12 20.17 -4.55
C ARG A 126 9.61 20.23 -4.44
N TRP A 127 9.02 19.47 -3.55
CA TRP A 127 7.57 19.39 -3.31
C TRP A 127 7.30 19.27 -1.83
N TYR A 128 6.06 19.49 -1.45
CA TYR A 128 5.61 19.29 -0.09
C TYR A 128 5.63 17.81 0.30
N THR A 129 6.43 17.46 1.30
CA THR A 129 6.62 16.07 1.72
C THR A 129 5.66 15.64 2.82
N GLY A 130 5.15 16.62 3.58
CA GLY A 130 4.47 16.34 4.83
C GLY A 130 5.38 15.69 5.87
N GLY A 131 4.78 15.13 6.92
CA GLY A 131 5.50 14.42 7.99
C GLY A 131 4.57 13.53 8.79
N GLY A 132 5.14 12.51 9.45
CA GLY A 132 4.39 11.58 10.28
C GLY A 132 3.75 10.42 9.53
N ILE A 133 2.73 9.81 10.11
CA ILE A 133 2.02 8.65 9.54
C ILE A 133 0.95 9.13 8.56
N TYR A 134 1.34 9.38 7.33
CA TYR A 134 0.51 10.03 6.31
C TYR A 134 -0.30 9.07 5.42
N ARG A 135 -0.09 7.76 5.56
CA ARG A 135 -0.86 6.69 4.91
C ARG A 135 -1.45 5.74 5.96
N PRO A 136 -2.46 4.94 5.60
CA PRO A 136 -3.11 4.03 6.54
C PRO A 136 -2.17 3.03 7.21
N VAL A 137 -2.56 2.60 8.42
CA VAL A 137 -1.92 1.52 9.18
C VAL A 137 -2.91 0.38 9.37
N HIS A 138 -2.42 -0.86 9.24
CA HIS A 138 -3.23 -2.05 9.41
C HIS A 138 -2.55 -3.03 10.38
N LEU A 139 -3.36 -3.74 11.13
CA LEU A 139 -2.94 -4.92 11.86
C LEU A 139 -3.30 -6.16 11.02
N LEU A 140 -2.29 -6.91 10.60
CA LEU A 140 -2.45 -8.18 9.94
C LEU A 140 -2.47 -9.27 11.01
N VAL A 141 -3.44 -10.16 10.93
CA VAL A 141 -3.60 -11.29 11.84
C VAL A 141 -3.59 -12.54 10.98
N GLY A 142 -2.57 -13.36 11.14
CA GLY A 142 -2.39 -14.62 10.41
C GLY A 142 -2.49 -15.83 11.35
N GLU A 143 -2.70 -16.99 10.75
CA GLU A 143 -2.50 -18.30 11.38
C GLU A 143 -1.02 -18.71 11.24
N ASP A 144 -0.67 -19.94 11.67
CA ASP A 144 0.69 -20.48 11.46
C ASP A 144 1.05 -20.62 9.98
N ALA A 145 0.04 -20.81 9.11
CA ALA A 145 0.20 -20.79 7.68
C ALA A 145 -0.53 -19.58 7.08
N TYR A 146 0.18 -18.78 6.29
CA TYR A 146 -0.32 -17.54 5.70
C TYR A 146 0.33 -17.25 4.34
N MET A 147 -0.30 -16.39 3.54
CA MET A 147 0.31 -15.83 2.33
C MET A 147 1.22 -14.67 2.68
N GLU A 148 2.43 -14.66 2.11
CA GLU A 148 3.38 -13.58 2.34
C GLU A 148 2.80 -12.23 1.92
N ARG A 149 3.24 -11.17 2.56
CA ARG A 149 2.84 -9.82 2.18
C ARG A 149 3.29 -9.51 0.75
N TYR A 150 2.36 -9.12 -0.13
CA TYR A 150 2.55 -8.99 -1.59
C TYR A 150 2.89 -10.33 -2.28
N GLY A 151 2.64 -11.45 -1.65
CA GLY A 151 2.95 -12.78 -2.16
C GLY A 151 2.06 -13.24 -3.31
N VAL A 152 0.91 -12.61 -3.53
CA VAL A 152 0.05 -12.92 -4.68
C VAL A 152 0.42 -12.04 -5.86
N ARG A 153 0.90 -12.66 -6.94
CA ARG A 153 1.30 -11.96 -8.17
C ARG A 153 0.54 -12.51 -9.37
N VAL A 154 -0.17 -11.65 -10.08
CA VAL A 154 -0.87 -11.98 -11.32
C VAL A 154 -0.11 -11.44 -12.52
N THR A 155 0.24 -12.29 -13.46
CA THR A 155 0.94 -11.94 -14.70
C THR A 155 0.12 -12.35 -15.91
N THR A 156 -0.18 -11.43 -16.81
CA THR A 156 -0.76 -11.76 -18.13
C THR A 156 0.31 -12.42 -18.98
N LEU A 157 0.07 -13.65 -19.42
CA LEU A 157 0.97 -14.40 -20.31
C LEU A 157 0.65 -14.13 -21.79
N SER A 158 -0.64 -14.06 -22.11
CA SER A 158 -1.15 -13.77 -23.46
C SER A 158 -2.52 -13.16 -23.38
N VAL A 159 -2.97 -12.56 -24.47
CA VAL A 159 -4.33 -11.97 -24.60
C VAL A 159 -5.19 -12.65 -25.67
N ALA A 160 -4.60 -13.54 -26.47
CA ALA A 160 -5.29 -14.34 -27.48
C ALA A 160 -4.61 -15.71 -27.69
N PRO A 161 -5.07 -16.81 -27.05
CA PRO A 161 -6.07 -16.83 -25.97
C PRO A 161 -5.60 -16.06 -24.73
N ALA A 162 -6.54 -15.52 -23.98
CA ALA A 162 -6.18 -14.78 -22.77
C ALA A 162 -5.78 -15.77 -21.65
N CYS A 163 -4.55 -15.63 -21.17
CA CYS A 163 -4.01 -16.52 -20.14
C CYS A 163 -3.27 -15.70 -19.08
N VAL A 164 -3.44 -16.09 -17.82
CA VAL A 164 -2.76 -15.49 -16.67
C VAL A 164 -2.03 -16.56 -15.87
N ARG A 165 -0.90 -16.18 -15.29
CA ARG A 165 -0.20 -16.93 -14.26
C ARG A 165 -0.43 -16.22 -12.93
N VAL A 166 -0.87 -16.97 -11.92
CA VAL A 166 -0.95 -16.51 -10.53
C VAL A 166 0.09 -17.26 -9.73
N GLU A 167 1.02 -16.51 -9.16
CA GLU A 167 2.05 -17.01 -8.24
C GLU A 167 1.64 -16.62 -6.83
N VAL A 168 1.74 -17.57 -5.91
CA VAL A 168 1.38 -17.38 -4.50
C VAL A 168 2.57 -17.79 -3.65
N MET A 169 3.13 -16.84 -2.90
CA MET A 169 4.20 -17.09 -1.93
C MET A 169 3.57 -17.26 -0.55
N THR A 170 3.97 -18.30 0.17
CA THR A 170 3.34 -18.66 1.45
C THR A 170 4.38 -19.07 2.49
N HIS A 171 4.03 -18.83 3.73
CA HIS A 171 4.63 -19.51 4.88
C HIS A 171 3.71 -20.65 5.27
N GLY A 172 4.16 -21.91 5.09
CA GLY A 172 3.31 -23.07 5.31
C GLY A 172 2.15 -23.21 4.31
N GLY A 173 1.16 -24.03 4.70
CA GLY A 173 0.04 -24.41 3.83
C GLY A 173 0.38 -25.55 2.88
N ASP A 174 -0.65 -26.20 2.32
CA ASP A 174 -0.51 -27.36 1.44
C ASP A 174 -1.12 -27.16 0.05
N CYS A 175 -2.08 -26.22 -0.09
CA CYS A 175 -2.77 -25.97 -1.34
C CYS A 175 -3.25 -24.53 -1.44
N ALA A 176 -3.10 -23.89 -2.61
CA ALA A 176 -3.69 -22.62 -2.94
C ALA A 176 -4.79 -22.80 -4.00
N GLU A 177 -5.97 -22.26 -3.72
CA GLU A 177 -7.07 -22.14 -4.67
C GLU A 177 -7.09 -20.71 -5.24
N VAL A 178 -7.11 -20.60 -6.56
CA VAL A 178 -7.19 -19.33 -7.27
C VAL A 178 -8.51 -19.27 -8.01
N ARG A 179 -9.35 -18.31 -7.66
CA ARG A 179 -10.61 -17.99 -8.30
C ARG A 179 -10.50 -16.67 -9.00
N ILE A 180 -10.72 -16.64 -10.31
CA ILE A 180 -10.81 -15.39 -11.08
C ILE A 180 -12.28 -15.01 -11.22
N ALA A 181 -12.62 -13.79 -10.87
CA ALA A 181 -13.96 -13.24 -10.94
C ALA A 181 -14.00 -11.87 -11.62
N GLU A 182 -15.13 -11.53 -12.24
CA GLU A 182 -15.45 -10.16 -12.63
C GLU A 182 -15.67 -9.31 -11.37
N LYS A 183 -15.56 -7.98 -11.47
CA LYS A 183 -15.81 -7.06 -10.32
C LYS A 183 -17.19 -7.19 -9.67
N ASN A 184 -18.17 -7.72 -10.37
CA ASN A 184 -19.52 -8.02 -9.85
C ASN A 184 -19.60 -9.32 -9.04
N GLY A 185 -18.48 -10.03 -8.88
CA GLY A 185 -18.37 -11.27 -8.15
C GLY A 185 -18.69 -12.54 -8.98
N LYS A 186 -19.04 -12.39 -10.27
CA LYS A 186 -19.27 -13.52 -11.16
C LYS A 186 -17.96 -14.28 -11.40
N GLU A 187 -17.92 -15.53 -11.01
CA GLU A 187 -16.79 -16.43 -11.29
C GLU A 187 -16.59 -16.62 -12.79
N VAL A 188 -15.35 -16.59 -13.21
CA VAL A 188 -14.92 -16.81 -14.60
C VAL A 188 -14.21 -18.16 -14.70
N VAL A 189 -13.26 -18.42 -13.82
CA VAL A 189 -12.48 -19.66 -13.77
C VAL A 189 -11.89 -19.87 -12.38
N CYS A 190 -11.71 -21.13 -11.99
CA CYS A 190 -11.11 -21.51 -10.72
C CYS A 190 -10.19 -22.71 -10.91
N ALA A 191 -9.04 -22.71 -10.23
CA ALA A 191 -8.14 -23.86 -10.17
C ALA A 191 -7.35 -23.89 -8.86
N LYS A 192 -6.76 -25.06 -8.57
CA LYS A 192 -5.93 -25.31 -7.38
C LYS A 192 -4.54 -25.76 -7.77
N ALA A 193 -3.56 -25.40 -6.96
CA ALA A 193 -2.21 -25.93 -7.04
C ALA A 193 -1.69 -26.30 -5.65
N ALA A 194 -0.89 -27.36 -5.57
CA ALA A 194 -0.16 -27.68 -4.35
C ALA A 194 0.88 -26.61 -4.06
N VAL A 195 1.08 -26.32 -2.77
CA VAL A 195 2.20 -25.52 -2.29
C VAL A 195 3.45 -26.40 -2.23
N ALA A 196 4.52 -25.99 -2.89
CA ALA A 196 5.82 -26.63 -2.84
C ALA A 196 6.89 -25.57 -2.55
N ASP A 197 7.73 -25.81 -1.55
CA ASP A 197 8.80 -24.89 -1.14
C ASP A 197 8.30 -23.46 -0.90
N GLY A 198 7.13 -23.31 -0.23
CA GLY A 198 6.52 -22.01 0.07
C GLY A 198 5.93 -21.29 -1.14
N ARG A 199 5.66 -22.00 -2.24
CA ARG A 199 5.14 -21.40 -3.47
C ARG A 199 4.09 -22.28 -4.13
N ALA A 200 3.02 -21.67 -4.64
CA ALA A 200 2.09 -22.28 -5.57
C ALA A 200 2.03 -21.47 -6.87
N VAL A 201 1.82 -22.14 -8.00
CA VAL A 201 1.70 -21.50 -9.32
C VAL A 201 0.51 -22.09 -10.05
N VAL A 202 -0.37 -21.24 -10.53
CA VAL A 202 -1.56 -21.62 -11.31
C VAL A 202 -1.55 -20.84 -12.61
N GLU A 203 -1.75 -21.52 -13.74
CA GLU A 203 -2.00 -20.88 -15.03
C GLU A 203 -3.46 -21.11 -15.43
N LEU A 204 -4.13 -20.03 -15.83
CA LEU A 204 -5.57 -20.03 -16.08
C LEU A 204 -5.86 -19.34 -17.42
N GLU A 205 -6.63 -20.01 -18.26
CA GLU A 205 -7.22 -19.38 -19.44
C GLU A 205 -8.51 -18.65 -19.05
N ILE A 206 -8.66 -17.41 -19.52
CA ILE A 206 -9.82 -16.55 -19.23
C ILE A 206 -10.73 -16.55 -20.44
N PRO A 207 -11.86 -17.29 -20.43
CA PRO A 207 -12.79 -17.31 -21.56
C PRO A 207 -13.46 -15.94 -21.73
N ASP A 208 -13.74 -15.56 -22.97
CA ASP A 208 -14.43 -14.32 -23.34
C ASP A 208 -13.82 -13.06 -22.68
N ALA A 209 -12.50 -13.02 -22.62
CA ALA A 209 -11.75 -12.05 -21.87
C ALA A 209 -11.99 -10.60 -22.34
N LYS A 210 -12.27 -9.73 -21.36
CA LYS A 210 -12.35 -8.27 -21.58
C LYS A 210 -10.98 -7.68 -21.28
N LEU A 211 -10.27 -7.25 -22.32
CA LEU A 211 -8.93 -6.68 -22.16
C LEU A 211 -9.00 -5.28 -21.52
N TRP A 212 -7.94 -4.96 -20.81
CA TRP A 212 -7.75 -3.64 -20.21
C TRP A 212 -7.05 -2.70 -21.21
N ASN A 213 -7.58 -1.50 -21.36
CA ASN A 213 -6.88 -0.36 -21.96
C ASN A 213 -7.34 0.94 -21.26
N ALA A 214 -6.76 2.10 -21.64
CA ALA A 214 -7.07 3.38 -21.00
C ALA A 214 -8.53 3.84 -21.20
N GLU A 215 -9.17 3.43 -22.29
CA GLU A 215 -10.58 3.77 -22.60
C GLU A 215 -11.54 2.77 -21.92
N HIS A 216 -11.16 1.50 -21.87
CA HIS A 216 -11.92 0.41 -21.27
C HIS A 216 -11.08 -0.30 -20.20
N PRO A 217 -10.96 0.28 -18.97
CA PRO A 217 -10.13 -0.25 -17.92
C PRO A 217 -10.81 -1.44 -17.20
N ASN A 218 -11.05 -2.51 -17.97
CA ASN A 218 -11.68 -3.73 -17.46
C ASN A 218 -10.76 -4.40 -16.44
N LEU A 219 -11.31 -4.70 -15.26
CA LEU A 219 -10.58 -5.33 -14.17
C LEU A 219 -11.26 -6.62 -13.74
N TYR A 220 -10.43 -7.59 -13.36
CA TYR A 220 -10.80 -8.84 -12.71
C TYR A 220 -10.29 -8.84 -11.27
N LEU A 221 -10.83 -9.76 -10.47
CA LEU A 221 -10.35 -10.07 -9.13
C LEU A 221 -9.75 -11.48 -9.15
N ALA A 222 -8.55 -11.61 -8.62
CA ALA A 222 -7.93 -12.88 -8.26
C ALA A 222 -8.13 -13.09 -6.75
N GLU A 223 -9.05 -13.94 -6.39
CA GLU A 223 -9.32 -14.36 -5.01
C GLU A 223 -8.53 -15.64 -4.76
N VAL A 224 -7.57 -15.56 -3.86
CA VAL A 224 -6.68 -16.66 -3.53
C VAL A 224 -6.97 -17.11 -2.11
N THR A 225 -7.25 -18.41 -1.94
CA THR A 225 -7.45 -19.04 -0.63
C THR A 225 -6.33 -20.05 -0.38
N LEU A 226 -5.61 -19.89 0.72
CA LEU A 226 -4.62 -20.84 1.19
C LEU A 226 -5.30 -21.88 2.11
N TYR A 227 -5.00 -23.13 1.89
CA TYR A 227 -5.45 -24.23 2.73
C TYR A 227 -4.28 -24.87 3.48
N SER A 228 -4.54 -25.32 4.69
CA SER A 228 -3.65 -26.13 5.51
C SER A 228 -4.46 -27.20 6.22
N GLY A 229 -4.08 -28.48 6.04
CA GLY A 229 -4.84 -29.62 6.57
C GLY A 229 -6.30 -29.66 6.10
N GLY A 230 -6.57 -29.21 4.88
CA GLY A 230 -7.90 -29.14 4.28
C GLY A 230 -8.79 -27.99 4.78
N LYS A 231 -8.30 -27.11 5.64
CA LYS A 231 -9.02 -25.93 6.13
C LYS A 231 -8.49 -24.68 5.44
N ALA A 232 -9.38 -23.74 5.08
CA ALA A 232 -8.98 -22.41 4.63
C ALA A 232 -8.39 -21.65 5.82
N VAL A 233 -7.15 -21.16 5.66
CA VAL A 233 -6.38 -20.47 6.72
C VAL A 233 -6.11 -19.02 6.38
N ASP A 234 -6.04 -18.66 5.09
CA ASP A 234 -5.84 -17.28 4.67
C ASP A 234 -6.53 -17.00 3.33
N THR A 235 -6.91 -15.76 3.10
CA THR A 235 -7.53 -15.30 1.84
C THR A 235 -7.05 -13.93 1.46
N VAL A 236 -6.58 -13.78 0.22
CA VAL A 236 -6.13 -12.52 -0.37
C VAL A 236 -6.87 -12.27 -1.68
N THR A 237 -7.27 -11.03 -1.92
CA THR A 237 -7.88 -10.61 -3.18
C THR A 237 -7.03 -9.53 -3.83
N GLU A 238 -6.59 -9.77 -5.08
CA GLU A 238 -5.87 -8.82 -5.90
C GLU A 238 -6.66 -8.44 -7.14
N SER A 239 -6.65 -7.15 -7.48
CA SER A 239 -7.29 -6.63 -8.69
C SER A 239 -6.28 -6.53 -9.82
N PHE A 240 -6.63 -7.00 -11.01
CA PHE A 240 -5.74 -6.96 -12.17
C PHE A 240 -6.50 -6.69 -13.48
N GLY A 241 -5.77 -6.18 -14.48
CA GLY A 241 -6.29 -6.01 -15.85
C GLY A 241 -5.51 -6.87 -16.83
N LEU A 242 -6.22 -7.51 -17.76
CA LEU A 242 -5.63 -8.32 -18.82
C LEU A 242 -5.03 -7.43 -19.89
N ARG A 243 -3.72 -7.30 -19.94
CA ARG A 243 -3.02 -6.50 -20.95
C ARG A 243 -1.61 -7.01 -21.19
N VAL A 244 -1.12 -6.81 -22.40
CA VAL A 244 0.28 -6.94 -22.77
C VAL A 244 0.80 -5.56 -23.13
N ILE A 245 1.97 -5.20 -22.59
CA ILE A 245 2.66 -3.94 -22.86
C ILE A 245 3.94 -4.25 -23.60
N GLU A 246 4.13 -3.61 -24.76
CA GLU A 246 5.30 -3.77 -25.62
C GLU A 246 5.86 -2.41 -26.00
N ILE A 247 7.17 -2.36 -26.23
CA ILE A 247 7.83 -1.18 -26.78
C ILE A 247 8.46 -1.58 -28.11
N ASP A 248 7.97 -0.98 -29.17
CA ASP A 248 8.44 -1.20 -30.53
C ASP A 248 9.22 0.04 -31.01
N PRO A 249 10.46 -0.11 -31.53
CA PRO A 249 11.25 1.05 -31.95
C PRO A 249 10.61 1.90 -33.06
N ALA A 250 9.75 1.32 -33.89
CA ALA A 250 9.08 2.02 -34.98
C ALA A 250 7.67 2.52 -34.62
N ARG A 251 6.95 1.78 -33.75
CA ARG A 251 5.55 2.07 -33.41
C ARG A 251 5.38 2.69 -32.01
N GLY A 252 6.44 2.69 -31.18
CA GLY A 252 6.41 3.23 -29.83
C GLY A 252 5.79 2.25 -28.80
N LEU A 253 5.05 2.80 -27.85
CA LEU A 253 4.34 2.02 -26.82
C LEU A 253 3.11 1.35 -27.43
N LEU A 254 3.00 0.05 -27.24
CA LEU A 254 1.84 -0.74 -27.62
C LEU A 254 1.16 -1.30 -26.38
N ILE A 255 -0.16 -1.22 -26.33
CA ILE A 255 -1.00 -1.91 -25.33
C ILE A 255 -1.91 -2.86 -26.13
N ASN A 256 -1.78 -4.17 -25.87
CA ASN A 256 -2.47 -5.22 -26.61
C ASN A 256 -2.22 -5.17 -28.13
N GLY A 257 -0.98 -4.82 -28.53
CA GLY A 257 -0.60 -4.67 -29.93
C GLY A 257 -0.99 -3.34 -30.59
N GLU A 258 -1.79 -2.50 -29.92
CA GLU A 258 -2.25 -1.20 -30.46
C GLU A 258 -1.35 -0.05 -30.01
N PRO A 259 -0.88 0.81 -30.93
CA PRO A 259 -0.10 1.98 -30.59
C PRO A 259 -0.86 2.91 -29.62
N THR A 260 -0.20 3.25 -28.52
CA THR A 260 -0.80 4.04 -27.44
C THR A 260 0.01 5.31 -27.18
N PHE A 261 -0.61 6.47 -27.39
CA PHE A 261 -0.01 7.75 -27.09
C PHE A 261 -0.39 8.19 -25.66
N LEU A 262 0.62 8.40 -24.80
CA LEU A 262 0.41 8.83 -23.43
C LEU A 262 0.25 10.36 -23.36
N ARG A 263 -0.89 10.81 -22.92
CA ARG A 263 -1.18 12.21 -22.57
C ARG A 263 -1.31 12.29 -21.07
N GLY A 264 -0.30 12.83 -20.40
CA GLY A 264 -0.26 12.83 -18.96
C GLY A 264 0.61 13.93 -18.36
N GLY A 265 0.67 13.94 -17.05
CA GLY A 265 1.52 14.83 -16.27
C GLY A 265 2.08 14.14 -15.04
N CYS A 266 3.04 14.80 -14.40
CA CYS A 266 3.55 14.38 -13.11
C CYS A 266 2.56 14.78 -12.01
N ILE A 267 2.41 13.92 -11.01
CA ILE A 267 1.73 14.22 -9.76
C ILE A 267 2.64 13.89 -8.59
N HIS A 268 2.55 14.68 -7.55
CA HIS A 268 3.15 14.39 -6.26
C HIS A 268 2.11 13.80 -5.30
N ASN A 269 2.52 13.39 -4.11
CA ASN A 269 1.61 12.81 -3.12
C ASN A 269 0.79 13.87 -2.36
N ASP A 270 1.14 15.14 -2.47
CA ASP A 270 0.41 16.22 -1.82
C ASP A 270 -0.92 16.58 -2.52
N MET A 271 -1.88 17.03 -1.74
CA MET A 271 -3.20 17.47 -2.17
C MET A 271 -3.62 18.74 -1.44
N GLY A 272 -3.41 19.88 -2.07
CA GLY A 272 -3.94 21.18 -1.68
C GLY A 272 -4.13 21.40 -0.17
N VAL A 273 -5.37 21.32 0.31
CA VAL A 273 -5.71 21.65 1.71
C VAL A 273 -5.48 20.53 2.72
N ILE A 274 -5.29 19.28 2.27
CA ILE A 274 -5.13 18.11 3.15
C ILE A 274 -3.68 17.64 3.27
N GLY A 275 -2.73 18.36 2.68
CA GLY A 275 -1.33 17.99 2.71
C GLY A 275 -1.06 16.67 1.99
N VAL A 276 -0.36 15.76 2.65
CA VAL A 276 -0.03 14.43 2.10
C VAL A 276 -0.97 13.33 2.56
N ILE A 277 -2.02 13.67 3.29
CA ILE A 277 -3.02 12.67 3.72
C ILE A 277 -3.59 11.95 2.51
N ASN A 278 -3.44 10.63 2.50
CA ASN A 278 -3.81 9.80 1.37
C ASN A 278 -4.90 8.80 1.76
N ASN A 279 -6.01 8.81 1.04
CA ASN A 279 -7.11 7.86 1.19
C ASN A 279 -7.84 7.66 -0.16
N ASP A 280 -8.66 6.62 -0.23
CA ASP A 280 -9.36 6.23 -1.45
C ASP A 280 -10.23 7.34 -2.05
N ALA A 281 -10.93 8.11 -1.21
CA ALA A 281 -11.84 9.15 -1.67
C ALA A 281 -11.09 10.29 -2.38
N THR A 282 -9.97 10.74 -1.81
CA THR A 282 -9.16 11.82 -2.37
C THR A 282 -8.47 11.40 -3.65
N GLU A 283 -7.92 10.19 -3.72
CA GLU A 283 -7.26 9.68 -4.92
C GLU A 283 -8.26 9.39 -6.04
N LEU A 284 -9.42 8.85 -5.73
CA LEU A 284 -10.50 8.68 -6.70
C LEU A 284 -10.96 10.03 -7.29
N HIS A 285 -11.07 11.07 -6.44
CA HIS A 285 -11.41 12.43 -6.89
C HIS A 285 -10.32 12.97 -7.83
N ARG A 286 -9.05 12.82 -7.46
CA ARG A 286 -7.88 13.22 -8.27
C ARG A 286 -7.90 12.51 -9.64
N ALA A 287 -8.01 11.19 -9.66
CA ALA A 287 -8.01 10.39 -10.87
C ALA A 287 -9.17 10.77 -11.81
N ARG A 288 -10.38 10.98 -11.25
CA ARG A 288 -11.56 11.43 -12.03
C ARG A 288 -11.34 12.80 -12.66
N ASN A 289 -10.76 13.75 -11.95
CA ASN A 289 -10.50 15.08 -12.48
C ASN A 289 -9.46 15.05 -13.61
N ILE A 290 -8.39 14.28 -13.43
CA ILE A 290 -7.36 14.07 -14.45
C ILE A 290 -7.96 13.41 -15.70
N LYS A 291 -8.75 12.37 -15.55
CA LYS A 291 -9.47 11.71 -16.67
C LYS A 291 -10.43 12.69 -17.36
N LYS A 292 -11.22 13.46 -16.61
CA LYS A 292 -12.15 14.46 -17.14
C LYS A 292 -11.44 15.56 -17.93
N ALA A 293 -10.19 15.89 -17.55
CA ALA A 293 -9.36 16.84 -18.28
C ALA A 293 -8.75 16.28 -19.58
N GLY A 294 -9.04 15.01 -19.92
CA GLY A 294 -8.58 14.36 -21.17
C GLY A 294 -7.25 13.65 -21.08
N PHE A 295 -6.69 13.49 -19.87
CA PHE A 295 -5.48 12.70 -19.65
C PHE A 295 -5.79 11.19 -19.62
N ASN A 296 -4.87 10.39 -20.14
CA ASN A 296 -4.95 8.93 -20.11
C ASN A 296 -3.76 8.29 -19.34
N ALA A 297 -2.85 9.12 -18.82
CA ALA A 297 -1.69 8.68 -18.08
C ALA A 297 -1.32 9.66 -16.96
N ILE A 298 -0.72 9.14 -15.89
CA ILE A 298 -0.09 9.91 -14.83
C ILE A 298 1.29 9.32 -14.53
N ARG A 299 2.21 10.17 -14.12
CA ARG A 299 3.51 9.77 -13.59
C ARG A 299 3.57 10.15 -12.11
N SER A 300 3.64 9.15 -11.24
CA SER A 300 3.92 9.42 -9.83
C SER A 300 5.36 9.92 -9.70
N ALA A 301 5.55 11.16 -9.27
CA ALA A 301 6.85 11.84 -9.34
C ALA A 301 7.22 12.46 -7.99
N HIS A 302 8.32 12.05 -7.39
CA HIS A 302 9.27 11.03 -7.89
C HIS A 302 9.38 9.91 -6.86
N HIS A 303 8.30 9.29 -6.53
CA HIS A 303 8.14 8.32 -5.47
C HIS A 303 7.06 7.29 -5.85
N PRO A 304 7.04 6.10 -5.24
CA PRO A 304 5.97 5.13 -5.40
C PRO A 304 4.61 5.70 -5.01
N MET A 305 3.61 5.43 -5.86
CA MET A 305 2.24 5.82 -5.57
C MET A 305 1.68 5.07 -4.35
N SER A 306 0.63 5.63 -3.77
CA SER A 306 -0.13 4.93 -2.73
C SER A 306 -0.91 3.75 -3.30
N ARG A 307 -1.38 2.88 -2.41
CA ARG A 307 -2.30 1.80 -2.79
C ARG A 307 -3.64 2.36 -3.30
N SER A 308 -4.10 3.47 -2.75
CA SER A 308 -5.35 4.13 -3.14
C SER A 308 -5.30 4.70 -4.56
N LEU A 309 -4.17 5.26 -5.00
CA LEU A 309 -3.97 5.81 -6.34
C LEU A 309 -3.80 4.71 -7.39
#